data_87c670a26b9b5464e502b03a61c74db0
#
_entry.id   87c670a26b9b5464e502b03a61c74db0
#
_cell.length_a   1.000
_cell.length_b   1.000
_cell.length_c   1.000
_cell.angle_alpha   90.00
_cell.angle_beta   90.00
_cell.angle_gamma   90.00
#
_symmetry.space_group_name_H-M   'P 1'
#
loop_
_entity.id
_entity.type
_entity.pdbx_description
1 polymer ?
#
loop_
_entity_poly.entity_id
_entity_poly.type
_entity_poly.pdbx_seq_one_letter_code
_entity_poly.pdbx_strand_id
1 'polypeptide(L)'
;MKKIMMMVAMLAVSFAMQAQTKFHDVELNEAKGAVKCIKSNRMGQDIVINFTQDGKMSQQGMSDAKYDAEGYLQSAKMSMMGNEIEVTYKWENGRVVSQKMNVMGNDMEVKRTYNEDGTPKADIMDMGGNKMESPYTNYKFDARGNWISRSGEMMGQTMEQTRTIEYYE
;
A
#
# COMPACT_ATOMS: atom_id res chain seq x y z
N MET A 1 -46.18 47.09 4.08
CA MET A 1 -45.45 46.30 3.06
C MET A 1 -44.05 46.02 3.63
N LYS A 2 -43.85 44.78 4.16
CA LYS A 2 -42.59 44.36 4.73
C LYS A 2 -41.80 43.62 3.62
N LYS A 3 -40.68 44.20 3.20
CA LYS A 3 -39.75 43.54 2.25
C LYS A 3 -38.95 42.50 3.03
N ILE A 4 -39.19 41.23 2.75
CA ILE A 4 -38.39 40.10 3.22
C ILE A 4 -37.17 40.02 2.29
N MET A 5 -36.03 40.36 2.84
CA MET A 5 -34.71 40.24 2.17
C MET A 5 -34.23 38.82 2.39
N MET A 6 -34.33 37.97 1.34
CA MET A 6 -33.90 36.61 1.36
C MET A 6 -32.39 36.58 1.13
N MET A 7 -31.65 36.35 2.21
CA MET A 7 -30.18 36.21 2.19
C MET A 7 -29.85 34.78 1.76
N VAL A 8 -29.48 34.59 0.47
CA VAL A 8 -28.98 33.33 -0.02
C VAL A 8 -27.54 33.22 0.44
N ALA A 9 -27.28 32.39 1.48
CA ALA A 9 -25.97 32.00 1.86
C ALA A 9 -25.45 30.97 0.84
N MET A 10 -24.56 31.39 -0.06
CA MET A 10 -23.77 30.50 -0.88
C MET A 10 -22.77 29.78 0.03
N LEU A 11 -23.09 28.54 0.37
CA LEU A 11 -22.11 27.60 0.89
C LEU A 11 -21.16 27.26 -0.27
N ALA A 12 -20.01 27.93 -0.29
CA ALA A 12 -18.87 27.51 -1.09
C ALA A 12 -18.36 26.20 -0.52
N VAL A 13 -18.85 25.07 -1.04
CA VAL A 13 -18.22 23.76 -0.84
C VAL A 13 -16.91 23.83 -1.61
N SER A 14 -15.82 24.13 -0.90
CA SER A 14 -14.48 23.92 -1.41
C SER A 14 -14.30 22.41 -1.60
N PHE A 15 -14.57 21.94 -2.83
CA PHE A 15 -14.02 20.68 -3.28
C PHE A 15 -12.51 20.86 -3.25
N ALA A 16 -11.86 20.38 -2.19
CA ALA A 16 -10.45 20.08 -2.27
C ALA A 16 -10.33 19.11 -3.45
N MET A 17 -9.84 19.61 -4.59
CA MET A 17 -9.38 18.75 -5.67
C MET A 17 -8.27 17.90 -5.05
N GLN A 18 -8.64 16.70 -4.60
CA GLN A 18 -7.65 15.66 -4.39
C GLN A 18 -7.01 15.51 -5.78
N ALA A 19 -5.75 15.91 -5.88
CA ALA A 19 -4.97 15.65 -7.07
C ALA A 19 -5.14 14.14 -7.34
N GLN A 20 -5.77 13.81 -8.46
CA GLN A 20 -6.00 12.43 -8.85
C GLN A 20 -4.60 11.84 -9.02
N THR A 21 -4.21 10.96 -8.13
CA THR A 21 -2.90 10.32 -8.17
C THR A 21 -2.82 9.54 -9.46
N LYS A 22 -1.78 9.79 -10.26
CA LYS A 22 -1.57 9.11 -11.55
C LYS A 22 -1.13 7.67 -11.35
N PHE A 23 -0.47 7.39 -10.23
CA PHE A 23 0.06 6.07 -9.86
C PHE A 23 -0.57 5.58 -8.58
N HIS A 24 -0.77 4.26 -8.49
CA HIS A 24 -1.40 3.57 -7.37
C HIS A 24 -0.40 2.89 -6.43
N ASP A 25 0.84 3.40 -6.36
CA ASP A 25 1.87 2.82 -5.51
C ASP A 25 1.65 3.09 -4.02
N VAL A 26 0.87 4.13 -3.68
CA VAL A 26 0.45 4.40 -2.29
C VAL A 26 -0.48 3.29 -1.81
N GLU A 27 -1.45 2.88 -2.64
CA GLU A 27 -2.38 1.77 -2.38
C GLU A 27 -1.65 0.42 -2.37
N LEU A 28 -0.64 0.22 -3.24
CA LEU A 28 0.24 -0.94 -3.20
C LEU A 28 0.89 -1.10 -1.81
N ASN A 29 1.23 0.02 -1.17
CA ASN A 29 1.82 0.06 0.15
C ASN A 29 0.79 0.18 1.28
N GLU A 30 -0.45 -0.20 1.01
CA GLU A 30 -1.54 -0.25 2.00
C GLU A 30 -1.76 1.11 2.69
N ALA A 31 -1.63 2.19 1.93
CA ALA A 31 -1.86 3.55 2.41
C ALA A 31 -2.80 4.29 1.47
N LYS A 32 -3.27 5.46 1.89
CA LYS A 32 -4.17 6.32 1.12
C LYS A 32 -3.86 7.79 1.36
N GLY A 33 -4.25 8.62 0.41
CA GLY A 33 -4.05 10.07 0.47
C GLY A 33 -2.69 10.51 -0.07
N ALA A 34 -2.35 11.77 0.13
CA ALA A 34 -1.14 12.39 -0.39
C ALA A 34 0.10 11.99 0.45
N VAL A 35 0.48 10.72 0.40
CA VAL A 35 1.64 10.18 1.12
C VAL A 35 2.93 10.64 0.46
N LYS A 36 3.87 11.15 1.26
CA LYS A 36 5.20 11.57 0.85
C LYS A 36 6.25 10.48 1.11
N CYS A 37 6.14 9.81 2.26
CA CYS A 37 7.11 8.81 2.67
C CYS A 37 6.49 7.82 3.65
N ILE A 38 6.86 6.55 3.53
CA ILE A 38 6.59 5.49 4.52
C ILE A 38 7.94 4.97 5.02
N LYS A 39 8.12 4.98 6.34
CA LYS A 39 9.30 4.43 7.02
C LYS A 39 8.85 3.27 7.89
N SER A 40 9.48 2.12 7.77
CA SER A 40 9.20 0.94 8.59
C SER A 40 10.51 0.22 8.92
N ASN A 41 10.52 -0.50 10.04
CA ASN A 41 11.61 -1.43 10.36
C ASN A 41 11.10 -2.86 10.16
N ARG A 42 11.79 -3.64 9.35
CA ARG A 42 11.49 -5.06 9.16
C ARG A 42 12.75 -5.87 9.45
N MET A 43 12.69 -6.72 10.44
CA MET A 43 13.81 -7.59 10.85
C MET A 43 15.12 -6.81 11.10
N GLY A 44 15.04 -5.63 11.73
CA GLY A 44 16.19 -4.78 12.02
C GLY A 44 16.71 -3.96 10.83
N GLN A 45 16.05 -4.01 9.68
CA GLN A 45 16.37 -3.19 8.51
C GLN A 45 15.35 -2.06 8.35
N ASP A 46 15.86 -0.84 8.23
CA ASP A 46 15.02 0.32 7.94
C ASP A 46 14.68 0.34 6.45
N ILE A 47 13.38 0.32 6.17
CA ILE A 47 12.83 0.43 4.82
C ILE A 47 12.21 1.81 4.69
N VAL A 48 12.66 2.56 3.68
CA VAL A 48 12.13 3.89 3.34
C VAL A 48 11.57 3.84 1.93
N ILE A 49 10.29 4.15 1.79
CA ILE A 49 9.59 4.25 0.51
C ILE A 49 9.17 5.70 0.34
N ASN A 50 9.67 6.37 -0.67
CA ASN A 50 9.29 7.73 -1.00
C ASN A 50 8.27 7.72 -2.14
N PHE A 51 7.38 8.71 -2.15
CA PHE A 51 6.38 8.88 -3.19
C PHE A 51 6.49 10.28 -3.78
N THR A 52 6.25 10.41 -5.08
CA THR A 52 6.02 11.69 -5.73
C THR A 52 4.59 12.18 -5.46
N GLN A 53 4.29 13.44 -5.73
CA GLN A 53 2.94 14.00 -5.54
C GLN A 53 1.87 13.30 -6.39
N ASP A 54 2.24 12.71 -7.53
CA ASP A 54 1.36 11.91 -8.38
C ASP A 54 1.30 10.43 -7.99
N GLY A 55 1.83 10.06 -6.82
CA GLY A 55 1.68 8.75 -6.20
C GLY A 55 2.72 7.69 -6.60
N LYS A 56 3.71 8.02 -7.46
CA LYS A 56 4.73 7.06 -7.89
C LYS A 56 5.77 6.82 -6.81
N MET A 57 6.04 5.56 -6.48
CA MET A 57 7.03 5.22 -5.46
C MET A 57 8.46 5.19 -6.00
N SER A 58 9.39 5.44 -5.10
CA SER A 58 10.82 5.20 -5.24
C SER A 58 11.32 4.50 -3.99
N GLN A 59 11.88 3.32 -4.15
CA GLN A 59 12.43 2.48 -3.09
C GLN A 59 13.82 1.99 -3.48
N GLN A 60 14.73 1.96 -2.53
CA GLN A 60 16.05 1.40 -2.75
C GLN A 60 15.96 -0.08 -3.17
N GLY A 61 16.71 -0.47 -4.20
CA GLY A 61 16.72 -1.83 -4.73
C GLY A 61 15.54 -2.15 -5.66
N MET A 62 14.72 -1.16 -6.03
CA MET A 62 13.68 -1.32 -7.04
C MET A 62 14.10 -0.69 -8.36
N SER A 63 13.90 -1.40 -9.47
CA SER A 63 14.17 -0.96 -10.85
C SER A 63 13.13 -1.52 -11.82
N ASP A 64 13.17 -1.07 -13.08
CA ASP A 64 12.38 -1.56 -14.21
C ASP A 64 10.85 -1.65 -13.93
N ALA A 65 10.31 -0.68 -13.18
CA ALA A 65 8.89 -0.62 -12.86
C ALA A 65 8.04 -0.40 -14.13
N LYS A 66 7.09 -1.30 -14.38
CA LYS A 66 6.14 -1.26 -15.51
C LYS A 66 4.73 -1.03 -14.99
N TYR A 67 4.07 -0.03 -15.54
CA TYR A 67 2.70 0.36 -15.18
C TYR A 67 1.77 0.14 -16.36
N ASP A 68 0.49 -0.13 -16.07
CA ASP A 68 -0.55 -0.08 -17.09
C ASP A 68 -0.98 1.36 -17.40
N ALA A 69 -1.94 1.51 -18.32
CA ALA A 69 -2.44 2.81 -18.73
C ALA A 69 -3.17 3.57 -17.61
N GLU A 70 -3.64 2.88 -16.59
CA GLU A 70 -4.37 3.42 -15.44
C GLU A 70 -3.45 3.75 -14.26
N GLY A 71 -2.15 3.43 -14.35
CA GLY A 71 -1.14 3.74 -13.34
C GLY A 71 -0.96 2.67 -12.27
N TYR A 72 -1.47 1.46 -12.47
CA TYR A 72 -1.23 0.33 -11.59
C TYR A 72 0.09 -0.36 -11.94
N LEU A 73 0.94 -0.58 -10.94
CA LEU A 73 2.20 -1.30 -11.12
C LEU A 73 1.92 -2.77 -11.47
N GLN A 74 2.40 -3.20 -12.64
CA GLN A 74 2.24 -4.58 -13.12
C GLN A 74 3.44 -5.45 -12.78
N SER A 75 4.65 -4.91 -12.91
CA SER A 75 5.86 -5.58 -12.47
C SER A 75 6.97 -4.60 -12.12
N ALA A 76 7.91 -5.05 -11.30
CA ALA A 76 9.16 -4.36 -11.01
C ALA A 76 10.26 -5.39 -10.69
N LYS A 77 11.51 -5.01 -10.87
CA LYS A 77 12.63 -5.78 -10.33
C LYS A 77 12.95 -5.29 -8.92
N MET A 78 13.19 -6.23 -8.02
CA MET A 78 13.58 -5.99 -6.63
C MET A 78 14.91 -6.65 -6.36
N SER A 79 15.86 -5.91 -5.76
CA SER A 79 17.12 -6.49 -5.29
C SER A 79 16.90 -7.19 -3.96
N MET A 80 17.07 -8.50 -3.95
CA MET A 80 16.96 -9.34 -2.74
C MET A 80 18.20 -10.21 -2.62
N MET A 81 18.93 -10.10 -1.51
CA MET A 81 20.15 -10.88 -1.23
C MET A 81 21.19 -10.82 -2.38
N GLY A 82 21.31 -9.64 -3.03
CA GLY A 82 22.24 -9.45 -4.16
C GLY A 82 21.76 -9.97 -5.51
N ASN A 83 20.56 -10.54 -5.60
CA ASN A 83 19.94 -10.97 -6.85
C ASN A 83 18.80 -10.03 -7.23
N GLU A 84 18.63 -9.80 -8.54
CA GLU A 84 17.44 -9.13 -9.07
C GLU A 84 16.33 -10.16 -9.28
N ILE A 85 15.16 -9.90 -8.68
CA ILE A 85 13.99 -10.75 -8.77
C ILE A 85 12.86 -9.90 -9.37
N GLU A 86 12.25 -10.39 -10.46
CA GLU A 86 11.05 -9.76 -10.99
C GLU A 86 9.84 -10.14 -10.13
N VAL A 87 9.12 -9.13 -9.66
CA VAL A 87 7.87 -9.26 -8.94
C VAL A 87 6.75 -8.79 -9.84
N THR A 88 5.71 -9.59 -10.03
CA THR A 88 4.49 -9.22 -10.76
C THR A 88 3.32 -9.06 -9.80
N TYR A 89 2.41 -8.13 -10.10
CA TYR A 89 1.30 -7.77 -9.25
C TYR A 89 -0.03 -8.01 -9.96
N LYS A 90 -1.00 -8.53 -9.23
CA LYS A 90 -2.39 -8.63 -9.69
C LYS A 90 -3.24 -7.69 -8.84
N TRP A 91 -4.04 -6.86 -9.53
CA TRP A 91 -4.92 -5.89 -8.91
C TRP A 91 -6.39 -6.27 -9.12
N GLU A 92 -7.21 -6.05 -8.10
CA GLU A 92 -8.67 -6.16 -8.17
C GLU A 92 -9.29 -5.05 -7.32
N ASN A 93 -10.22 -4.29 -7.88
CA ASN A 93 -10.90 -3.18 -7.19
C ASN A 93 -9.95 -2.18 -6.52
N GLY A 94 -8.86 -1.81 -7.21
CA GLY A 94 -7.87 -0.87 -6.71
C GLY A 94 -6.96 -1.41 -5.59
N ARG A 95 -6.88 -2.74 -5.41
CA ARG A 95 -6.08 -3.40 -4.37
C ARG A 95 -5.25 -4.54 -4.94
N VAL A 96 -4.05 -4.71 -4.44
CA VAL A 96 -3.21 -5.86 -4.81
C VAL A 96 -3.72 -7.12 -4.14
N VAL A 97 -4.17 -8.09 -4.95
CA VAL A 97 -4.67 -9.38 -4.46
C VAL A 97 -3.65 -10.52 -4.60
N SER A 98 -2.62 -10.33 -5.43
CA SER A 98 -1.54 -11.32 -5.56
C SER A 98 -0.24 -10.66 -5.98
N GLN A 99 0.86 -11.19 -5.47
CA GLN A 99 2.23 -10.92 -5.91
C GLN A 99 2.89 -12.24 -6.25
N LYS A 100 3.56 -12.31 -7.41
CA LYS A 100 4.31 -13.50 -7.84
C LYS A 100 5.75 -13.14 -8.08
N MET A 101 6.64 -14.03 -7.70
CA MET A 101 8.07 -13.90 -7.91
C MET A 101 8.72 -15.28 -8.03
N ASN A 102 9.88 -15.35 -8.72
CA ASN A 102 10.70 -16.56 -8.73
C ASN A 102 11.94 -16.30 -7.87
N VAL A 103 12.07 -17.06 -6.80
CA VAL A 103 13.19 -16.96 -5.86
C VAL A 103 14.03 -18.21 -5.97
N MET A 104 15.25 -18.08 -6.50
CA MET A 104 16.18 -19.20 -6.67
C MET A 104 15.59 -20.41 -7.42
N GLY A 105 14.80 -20.14 -8.48
CA GLY A 105 14.17 -21.18 -9.29
C GLY A 105 12.86 -21.73 -8.75
N ASN A 106 12.38 -21.24 -7.59
CA ASN A 106 11.11 -21.62 -7.02
C ASN A 106 10.08 -20.50 -7.21
N ASP A 107 8.94 -20.85 -7.80
CA ASP A 107 7.82 -19.92 -7.92
C ASP A 107 7.16 -19.74 -6.55
N MET A 108 7.01 -18.49 -6.17
CA MET A 108 6.33 -18.07 -4.96
C MET A 108 5.18 -17.14 -5.31
N GLU A 109 4.00 -17.40 -4.77
CA GLU A 109 2.85 -16.51 -4.85
C GLU A 109 2.42 -16.11 -3.44
N VAL A 110 2.22 -14.80 -3.25
CA VAL A 110 1.61 -14.24 -2.03
C VAL A 110 0.25 -13.69 -2.42
N LYS A 111 -0.83 -14.29 -1.92
CA LYS A 111 -2.20 -13.81 -2.07
C LYS A 111 -2.59 -13.02 -0.84
N ARG A 112 -3.22 -11.87 -1.05
CA ARG A 112 -3.72 -11.02 0.02
C ARG A 112 -5.23 -11.02 0.07
N THR A 113 -5.77 -11.20 1.26
CA THR A 113 -7.19 -11.04 1.57
C THR A 113 -7.40 -9.75 2.35
N TYR A 114 -8.64 -9.22 2.32
CA TYR A 114 -8.99 -7.95 2.94
C TYR A 114 -10.21 -8.09 3.83
N ASN A 115 -10.27 -7.28 4.88
CA ASN A 115 -11.45 -7.04 5.70
C ASN A 115 -12.45 -6.16 4.94
N GLU A 116 -13.68 -6.07 5.43
CA GLU A 116 -14.73 -5.21 4.85
C GLU A 116 -14.35 -3.72 4.82
N ASP A 117 -13.59 -3.25 5.82
CA ASP A 117 -13.08 -1.88 5.89
C ASP A 117 -11.91 -1.60 4.93
N GLY A 118 -11.45 -2.64 4.23
CA GLY A 118 -10.37 -2.54 3.25
C GLY A 118 -8.97 -2.69 3.81
N THR A 119 -8.81 -2.95 5.11
CA THR A 119 -7.50 -3.31 5.66
C THR A 119 -7.11 -4.73 5.25
N PRO A 120 -5.82 -5.05 5.05
CA PRO A 120 -5.37 -6.42 4.85
C PRO A 120 -5.84 -7.34 5.99
N LYS A 121 -6.38 -8.51 5.64
CA LYS A 121 -6.80 -9.52 6.61
C LYS A 121 -5.70 -10.54 6.84
N ALA A 122 -5.13 -11.06 5.76
CA ALA A 122 -4.06 -12.04 5.80
C ALA A 122 -3.29 -12.06 4.48
N ASP A 123 -2.02 -12.43 4.55
CA ASP A 123 -1.23 -12.88 3.40
C ASP A 123 -1.14 -14.41 3.43
N ILE A 124 -1.39 -15.03 2.27
CA ILE A 124 -1.30 -16.47 2.05
C ILE A 124 -0.15 -16.70 1.09
N MET A 125 0.97 -17.18 1.60
CA MET A 125 2.15 -17.53 0.82
C MET A 125 2.02 -18.97 0.32
N ASP A 126 2.21 -19.18 -0.99
CA ASP A 126 2.27 -20.49 -1.61
C ASP A 126 3.69 -20.68 -2.17
N MET A 127 4.36 -21.72 -1.69
CA MET A 127 5.70 -22.14 -2.14
C MET A 127 5.61 -23.58 -2.64
N GLY A 128 5.33 -23.74 -3.94
CA GLY A 128 5.25 -25.07 -4.56
C GLY A 128 4.18 -25.98 -3.97
N GLY A 129 3.03 -25.43 -3.56
CA GLY A 129 1.90 -26.15 -2.98
C GLY A 129 1.86 -26.16 -1.44
N ASN A 130 2.93 -25.74 -0.78
CA ASN A 130 2.92 -25.49 0.67
C ASN A 130 2.38 -24.09 0.96
N LYS A 131 1.20 -24.02 1.61
CA LYS A 131 0.55 -22.76 1.93
C LYS A 131 0.78 -22.41 3.39
N MET A 132 1.17 -21.15 3.61
CA MET A 132 1.31 -20.56 4.93
C MET A 132 0.46 -19.28 4.97
N GLU A 133 -0.46 -19.21 5.93
CA GLU A 133 -1.28 -18.02 6.16
C GLU A 133 -0.68 -17.19 7.29
N SER A 134 -0.61 -15.88 7.07
CA SER A 134 -0.10 -14.88 7.99
C SER A 134 -1.19 -13.85 8.24
N PRO A 135 -2.03 -14.02 9.27
CA PRO A 135 -3.10 -13.08 9.58
C PRO A 135 -2.58 -11.78 10.16
N TYR A 136 -3.33 -10.70 9.96
CA TYR A 136 -3.09 -9.38 10.52
C TYR A 136 -4.19 -9.00 11.51
N THR A 137 -3.80 -8.51 12.70
CA THR A 137 -4.70 -8.11 13.78
C THR A 137 -4.19 -6.86 14.49
N ASN A 138 -4.94 -6.39 15.49
CA ASN A 138 -4.51 -5.31 16.41
C ASN A 138 -4.07 -4.02 15.70
N TYR A 139 -4.83 -3.62 14.68
CA TYR A 139 -4.55 -2.40 13.92
C TYR A 139 -4.68 -1.14 14.78
N LYS A 140 -3.69 -0.25 14.65
CA LYS A 140 -3.76 1.14 15.11
C LYS A 140 -3.61 2.05 13.91
N PHE A 141 -4.36 3.14 13.88
CA PHE A 141 -4.43 4.05 12.74
C PHE A 141 -4.01 5.46 13.14
N ASP A 142 -3.49 6.20 12.17
CA ASP A 142 -3.28 7.63 12.29
C ASP A 142 -4.60 8.42 12.07
N ALA A 143 -4.52 9.75 12.20
CA ALA A 143 -5.68 10.63 12.01
C ALA A 143 -6.25 10.62 10.57
N ARG A 144 -5.50 10.12 9.58
CA ARG A 144 -5.92 10.01 8.17
C ARG A 144 -6.45 8.61 7.83
N GLY A 145 -6.51 7.70 8.84
CA GLY A 145 -7.01 6.35 8.72
C GLY A 145 -6.07 5.39 8.00
N ASN A 146 -4.77 5.68 8.01
CA ASN A 146 -3.73 4.75 7.59
C ASN A 146 -3.21 3.98 8.80
N TRP A 147 -3.03 2.66 8.67
CA TRP A 147 -2.47 1.90 9.78
C TRP A 147 -1.02 2.33 10.06
N ILE A 148 -0.67 2.40 11.34
CA ILE A 148 0.68 2.74 11.81
C ILE A 148 1.29 1.63 12.67
N SER A 149 0.45 0.75 13.21
CA SER A 149 0.85 -0.46 13.91
C SER A 149 -0.17 -1.56 13.66
N ARG A 150 0.32 -2.79 13.57
CA ARG A 150 -0.50 -4.02 13.54
C ARG A 150 0.32 -5.20 14.05
N SER A 151 -0.35 -6.27 14.44
CA SER A 151 0.26 -7.57 14.66
C SER A 151 0.17 -8.41 13.41
N GLY A 152 1.25 -9.06 13.01
CA GLY A 152 1.29 -10.07 11.97
C GLY A 152 1.79 -11.38 12.54
N GLU A 153 1.35 -12.51 12.01
CA GLU A 153 1.86 -13.82 12.39
C GLU A 153 2.80 -14.34 11.30
N MET A 154 3.97 -14.83 11.70
CA MET A 154 4.92 -15.48 10.81
C MET A 154 5.49 -16.71 11.50
N MET A 155 5.40 -17.89 10.87
CA MET A 155 5.88 -19.18 11.40
C MET A 155 5.37 -19.46 12.84
N GLY A 156 4.12 -19.11 13.14
CA GLY A 156 3.51 -19.31 14.46
C GLY A 156 3.96 -18.30 15.52
N GLN A 157 4.72 -17.26 15.14
CA GLN A 157 5.13 -16.18 16.05
C GLN A 157 4.40 -14.89 15.68
N THR A 158 3.80 -14.27 16.69
CA THR A 158 3.20 -12.93 16.52
C THR A 158 4.30 -11.87 16.58
N MET A 159 4.34 -11.02 15.55
CA MET A 159 5.29 -9.90 15.46
C MET A 159 4.53 -8.60 15.31
N GLU A 160 4.93 -7.58 16.07
CA GLU A 160 4.40 -6.23 15.85
C GLU A 160 5.09 -5.61 14.62
N GLN A 161 4.27 -5.06 13.73
CA GLN A 161 4.71 -4.28 12.58
C GLN A 161 4.34 -2.83 12.82
N THR A 162 5.32 -1.94 12.74
CA THR A 162 5.10 -0.49 12.90
C THR A 162 5.62 0.26 11.68
N ARG A 163 4.99 1.39 11.38
CA ARG A 163 5.44 2.31 10.35
C ARG A 163 5.10 3.76 10.70
N THR A 164 5.89 4.67 10.16
CA THR A 164 5.61 6.11 10.20
C THR A 164 5.28 6.58 8.79
N ILE A 165 4.28 7.44 8.67
CA ILE A 165 3.83 7.99 7.38
C ILE A 165 3.96 9.50 7.42
N GLU A 166 4.66 10.04 6.44
CA GLU A 166 4.75 11.47 6.18
C GLU A 166 3.86 11.82 4.98
N TYR A 167 3.22 12.98 5.02
CA TYR A 167 2.29 13.41 3.99
C TYR A 167 2.76 14.70 3.33
N TYR A 168 2.35 14.90 2.10
CA TYR A 168 2.39 16.22 1.48
C TYR A 168 1.36 17.14 2.13
N GLU A 169 1.71 18.43 2.24
CA GLU A 169 0.81 19.49 2.71
C GLU A 169 -0.23 19.89 1.65
#